data_c74e6916f0c676217d274c7f4c52ac66
#
_entry.id   c74e6916f0c676217d274c7f4c52ac66
#
_cell.length_a   1.000
_cell.length_b   1.000
_cell.length_c   1.000
_cell.angle_alpha   90.00
_cell.angle_beta   90.00
_cell.angle_gamma   90.00
#
_symmetry.space_group_name_H-M   'P 1'
#
loop_
_entity.id
_entity.type
_entity.pdbx_description
1 polymer ?
#
loop_
_entity_poly.entity_id
_entity_poly.type
_entity_poly.pdbx_seq_one_letter_code
_entity_poly.pdbx_strand_id
1 'polypeptide(L)'
;MRLDYTDRLLASEERIGSPQPNLARIATGEFLMGADDARQDERPIHRVYVSEFDIGRCAVTHDEYARFVNATGYPAPAIQKLPLITASGRDSVFKELAAPYVWDSGGPPPGHGGHPVVLIRYGDALAYCGWMSTVLARTVRLPTEAEWEKAARGGIEGERFPWGDGELDESRCNFLMEPALKAQRGTRPTGTYSANAYGLYDVAGNVWEWVSDWYNADYYGVSGARDPQGPETGEMRIVRGGSWVSEDPSMLRCAYRHEVPPDTYAYSIGFRIVCVP
;
A
#
# COMPACT_ATOMS: atom_id res chain seq x y z
N MET A 1 -10.42 14.60 37.21
CA MET A 1 -9.27 15.21 36.56
C MET A 1 -9.07 14.49 35.24
N ARG A 2 -9.52 15.07 34.13
CA ARG A 2 -9.32 14.50 32.79
C ARG A 2 -7.91 14.88 32.38
N LEU A 3 -7.00 13.89 32.29
CA LEU A 3 -5.74 14.07 31.59
C LEU A 3 -6.07 14.41 30.14
N ASP A 4 -5.50 15.47 29.62
CA ASP A 4 -5.69 15.93 28.24
C ASP A 4 -5.16 14.84 27.30
N TYR A 5 -5.74 14.75 26.11
CA TYR A 5 -5.36 13.80 25.05
C TYR A 5 -3.84 13.88 24.75
N THR A 6 -3.27 15.10 24.83
CA THR A 6 -1.85 15.39 24.67
C THR A 6 -0.99 14.73 25.74
N ASP A 7 -1.43 14.73 27.02
CA ASP A 7 -0.70 14.10 28.12
C ASP A 7 -0.69 12.57 28.02
N ARG A 8 -1.72 11.97 27.44
CA ARG A 8 -1.77 10.52 27.17
C ARG A 8 -0.82 10.12 26.04
N LEU A 9 -0.70 10.94 24.99
CA LEU A 9 0.28 10.74 23.92
C LEU A 9 1.71 10.80 24.46
N LEU A 10 2.06 11.83 25.22
CA LEU A 10 3.41 12.00 25.80
C LEU A 10 3.76 10.88 26.80
N ALA A 11 2.81 10.44 27.62
CA ALA A 11 3.04 9.34 28.58
C ALA A 11 3.17 7.96 27.89
N SER A 12 2.66 7.79 26.67
CA SER A 12 2.85 6.58 25.86
C SER A 12 4.19 6.57 25.12
N GLU A 13 4.71 7.73 24.75
CA GLU A 13 6.01 7.90 24.08
C GLU A 13 7.19 7.52 24.97
N GLU A 14 7.12 7.75 26.28
CA GLU A 14 8.18 7.35 27.23
C GLU A 14 8.26 5.83 27.44
N ARG A 15 7.23 5.06 27.07
CA ARG A 15 7.19 3.60 27.27
C ARG A 15 7.51 2.79 26.02
N ILE A 16 7.35 3.38 24.83
CA ILE A 16 7.60 2.73 23.54
C ILE A 16 8.36 3.78 22.72
N GLY A 17 9.66 3.64 22.56
CA GLY A 17 10.46 4.60 21.77
C GLY A 17 9.69 5.04 20.52
N SER A 18 9.73 6.35 20.21
CA SER A 18 8.97 6.96 19.10
C SER A 18 9.09 6.10 17.86
N PRO A 19 7.97 5.68 17.24
CA PRO A 19 8.02 4.85 16.04
C PRO A 19 8.76 5.63 14.94
N GLN A 20 9.93 5.16 14.58
CA GLN A 20 10.70 5.71 13.47
C GLN A 20 10.44 4.84 12.26
N PRO A 21 9.67 5.31 11.26
CA PRO A 21 9.44 4.53 10.05
C PRO A 21 10.74 4.35 9.28
N ASN A 22 10.93 3.15 8.72
CA ASN A 22 12.07 2.87 7.87
C ASN A 22 11.81 3.44 6.48
N LEU A 23 12.40 4.59 6.16
CA LEU A 23 12.14 5.35 4.95
C LEU A 23 13.29 5.23 3.94
N ALA A 24 12.94 5.34 2.66
CA ALA A 24 13.86 5.58 1.55
C ALA A 24 13.62 6.98 1.01
N ARG A 25 14.69 7.73 0.77
CA ARG A 25 14.61 9.04 0.10
C ARG A 25 14.57 8.86 -1.40
N ILE A 26 13.56 9.43 -2.04
CA ILE A 26 13.41 9.49 -3.49
C ILE A 26 13.76 10.91 -3.93
N ALA A 27 14.83 11.02 -4.70
CA ALA A 27 15.30 12.32 -5.18
C ALA A 27 14.30 12.95 -6.15
N THR A 28 14.27 14.27 -6.14
CA THR A 28 13.52 15.06 -7.13
C THR A 28 13.96 14.73 -8.55
N GLY A 29 13.06 14.78 -9.50
CA GLY A 29 13.36 14.59 -10.93
C GLY A 29 12.21 14.02 -11.73
N GLU A 30 12.43 13.96 -13.04
CA GLU A 30 11.48 13.38 -13.98
C GLU A 30 11.60 11.87 -14.06
N PHE A 31 10.51 11.21 -14.46
CA PHE A 31 10.48 9.82 -14.86
C PHE A 31 9.39 9.59 -15.92
N LEU A 32 9.45 8.46 -16.60
CA LEU A 32 8.40 8.02 -17.52
C LEU A 32 7.33 7.24 -16.75
N MET A 33 6.12 7.81 -16.67
CA MET A 33 4.95 7.22 -16.04
C MET A 33 4.07 6.55 -17.09
N GLY A 34 3.51 5.39 -16.74
CA GLY A 34 2.62 4.63 -17.62
C GLY A 34 3.33 3.63 -18.53
N ALA A 35 2.60 3.09 -19.49
CA ALA A 35 3.09 2.14 -20.49
C ALA A 35 2.20 2.17 -21.74
N ASP A 36 2.80 2.22 -22.95
CA ASP A 36 2.05 2.26 -24.22
C ASP A 36 1.70 0.87 -24.77
N ASP A 37 2.39 -0.18 -24.30
CA ASP A 37 2.20 -1.58 -24.71
C ASP A 37 1.26 -2.36 -23.77
N ALA A 38 0.49 -1.66 -22.93
CA ALA A 38 -0.31 -2.22 -21.86
C ALA A 38 -1.79 -1.80 -21.96
N ARG A 39 -2.50 -1.79 -20.82
CA ARG A 39 -3.93 -1.40 -20.74
C ARG A 39 -4.12 0.05 -21.18
N GLN A 40 -5.33 0.37 -21.66
CA GLN A 40 -5.65 1.72 -22.14
C GLN A 40 -5.52 2.77 -21.03
N ASP A 41 -5.86 2.43 -19.79
CA ASP A 41 -5.79 3.34 -18.64
C ASP A 41 -4.37 3.58 -18.12
N GLU A 42 -3.38 2.87 -18.65
CA GLU A 42 -1.95 3.09 -18.41
C GLU A 42 -1.33 4.04 -19.46
N ARG A 43 -2.12 4.49 -20.44
CA ARG A 43 -1.69 5.31 -21.60
C ARG A 43 -2.17 6.76 -21.51
N PRO A 44 -1.46 7.68 -22.16
CA PRO A 44 -0.17 7.50 -22.80
C PRO A 44 0.96 7.42 -21.78
N ILE A 45 2.07 6.79 -22.17
CA ILE A 45 3.34 7.00 -21.42
C ILE A 45 3.70 8.48 -21.52
N HIS A 46 4.07 9.09 -20.39
CA HIS A 46 4.34 10.53 -20.32
C HIS A 46 5.40 10.87 -19.27
N ARG A 47 6.09 12.00 -19.44
CA ARG A 47 7.05 12.48 -18.46
C ARG A 47 6.34 13.20 -17.33
N VAL A 48 6.69 12.83 -16.10
CA VAL A 48 6.20 13.45 -14.88
C VAL A 48 7.40 13.86 -14.03
N TYR A 49 7.42 15.10 -13.57
CA TYR A 49 8.34 15.56 -12.54
C TYR A 49 7.71 15.32 -11.17
N VAL A 50 8.47 14.71 -10.28
CA VAL A 50 8.08 14.50 -8.88
C VAL A 50 9.12 15.12 -7.97
N SER A 51 8.68 15.97 -7.04
CA SER A 51 9.52 16.59 -6.00
C SER A 51 10.10 15.52 -5.05
N GLU A 52 11.13 15.87 -4.30
CA GLU A 52 11.75 14.95 -3.32
C GLU A 52 10.75 14.56 -2.21
N PHE A 53 10.76 13.29 -1.83
CA PHE A 53 9.96 12.75 -0.73
C PHE A 53 10.64 11.56 -0.07
N ASP A 54 10.28 11.28 1.17
CA ASP A 54 10.65 10.05 1.86
C ASP A 54 9.48 9.06 1.80
N ILE A 55 9.72 7.80 1.43
CA ILE A 55 8.69 6.75 1.33
C ILE A 55 9.04 5.53 2.19
N GLY A 56 8.04 4.88 2.78
CA GLY A 56 8.23 3.63 3.49
C GLY A 56 8.94 2.58 2.63
N ARG A 57 10.06 2.02 3.13
CA ARG A 57 10.74 0.93 2.41
C ARG A 57 9.87 -0.29 2.24
N CYS A 58 8.96 -0.51 3.18
CA CYS A 58 7.97 -1.58 3.17
C CYS A 58 6.56 -1.01 3.33
N ALA A 59 5.55 -1.82 3.04
CA ALA A 59 4.19 -1.56 3.49
C ALA A 59 4.13 -1.52 5.03
N VAL A 60 3.19 -0.77 5.59
CA VAL A 60 2.96 -0.70 7.05
C VAL A 60 2.60 -2.10 7.56
N THR A 61 3.29 -2.53 8.61
CA THR A 61 3.12 -3.85 9.21
C THR A 61 2.01 -3.89 10.26
N HIS A 62 1.56 -5.10 10.63
CA HIS A 62 0.62 -5.29 11.73
C HIS A 62 1.16 -4.71 13.05
N ASP A 63 2.46 -4.87 13.36
CA ASP A 63 3.07 -4.34 14.58
C ASP A 63 3.09 -2.80 14.59
N GLU A 64 3.38 -2.18 13.44
CA GLU A 64 3.33 -0.72 13.31
C GLU A 64 1.90 -0.19 13.45
N TYR A 65 0.93 -0.87 12.83
CA TYR A 65 -0.48 -0.50 12.93
C TYR A 65 -1.04 -0.73 14.35
N ALA A 66 -0.54 -1.74 15.08
CA ALA A 66 -0.91 -1.98 16.48
C ALA A 66 -0.53 -0.82 17.39
N ARG A 67 0.59 -0.15 17.14
CA ARG A 67 0.95 1.06 17.89
C ARG A 67 -0.08 2.16 17.73
N PHE A 68 -0.58 2.36 16.51
CA PHE A 68 -1.66 3.31 16.21
C PHE A 68 -2.96 2.94 16.94
N VAL A 69 -3.40 1.69 16.82
CA VAL A 69 -4.61 1.20 17.49
C VAL A 69 -4.50 1.39 19.01
N ASN A 70 -3.38 1.01 19.60
CA ASN A 70 -3.15 1.11 21.03
C ASN A 70 -3.07 2.57 21.52
N ALA A 71 -2.47 3.46 20.73
CA ALA A 71 -2.32 4.87 21.10
C ALA A 71 -3.63 5.66 20.99
N THR A 72 -4.49 5.29 20.04
CA THR A 72 -5.67 6.09 19.68
C THR A 72 -7.00 5.46 20.07
N GLY A 73 -7.03 4.14 20.31
CA GLY A 73 -8.26 3.37 20.42
C GLY A 73 -9.01 3.20 19.08
N TYR A 74 -8.33 3.41 17.95
CA TYR A 74 -8.90 3.19 16.63
C TYR A 74 -9.32 1.72 16.45
N PRO A 75 -10.42 1.43 15.72
CA PRO A 75 -10.84 0.06 15.49
C PRO A 75 -9.75 -0.81 14.85
N ALA A 76 -9.54 -1.99 15.42
CA ALA A 76 -8.61 -2.97 14.87
C ALA A 76 -9.13 -3.60 13.57
N PRO A 77 -8.24 -4.09 12.68
CA PRO A 77 -8.62 -4.83 11.50
C PRO A 77 -9.54 -6.01 11.81
N ALA A 78 -10.73 -6.01 11.25
CA ALA A 78 -11.76 -7.02 11.50
C ALA A 78 -12.71 -7.17 10.32
N ILE A 79 -13.38 -8.31 10.22
CA ILE A 79 -14.48 -8.50 9.28
C ILE A 79 -15.74 -7.90 9.91
N GLN A 80 -16.00 -6.63 9.66
CA GLN A 80 -17.18 -5.93 10.19
C GLN A 80 -18.40 -6.11 9.28
N LYS A 81 -18.19 -6.10 7.97
CA LYS A 81 -19.21 -6.18 6.94
C LYS A 81 -18.57 -6.81 5.70
N LEU A 82 -19.27 -7.73 5.06
CA LEU A 82 -18.74 -8.33 3.83
C LEU A 82 -18.60 -7.27 2.74
N PRO A 83 -17.48 -7.24 2.01
CA PRO A 83 -17.32 -6.35 0.88
C PRO A 83 -18.41 -6.58 -0.17
N LEU A 84 -18.85 -5.54 -0.85
CA LEU A 84 -19.86 -5.63 -1.93
C LEU A 84 -19.46 -6.63 -3.05
N ILE A 85 -18.16 -6.83 -3.24
CA ILE A 85 -17.61 -7.75 -4.25
C ILE A 85 -17.94 -9.23 -3.94
N THR A 86 -18.23 -9.56 -2.67
CA THR A 86 -18.53 -10.94 -2.25
C THR A 86 -20.00 -11.31 -2.28
N ALA A 87 -20.90 -10.35 -2.59
CA ALA A 87 -22.35 -10.55 -2.61
C ALA A 87 -22.85 -11.63 -3.60
N SER A 88 -21.97 -12.25 -4.35
CA SER A 88 -22.25 -13.30 -5.37
C SER A 88 -21.96 -14.73 -4.90
N GLY A 89 -22.06 -15.05 -3.60
CA GLY A 89 -21.91 -16.44 -3.09
C GLY A 89 -20.46 -16.84 -2.75
N ARG A 90 -19.51 -15.89 -2.72
CA ARG A 90 -18.10 -16.12 -2.35
C ARG A 90 -17.77 -15.73 -0.90
N ASP A 91 -18.77 -15.49 -0.08
CA ASP A 91 -18.63 -15.01 1.31
C ASP A 91 -17.82 -15.95 2.18
N SER A 92 -18.00 -17.27 1.99
CA SER A 92 -17.25 -18.29 2.74
C SER A 92 -15.75 -18.26 2.40
N VAL A 93 -15.42 -18.13 1.13
CA VAL A 93 -14.03 -18.05 0.66
C VAL A 93 -13.35 -16.78 1.18
N PHE A 94 -14.05 -15.64 1.12
CA PHE A 94 -13.51 -14.39 1.69
C PHE A 94 -13.24 -14.54 3.19
N LYS A 95 -14.18 -15.07 3.96
CA LYS A 95 -14.02 -15.28 5.41
C LYS A 95 -12.87 -16.22 5.72
N GLU A 96 -12.74 -17.31 4.97
CA GLU A 96 -11.64 -18.27 5.13
C GLU A 96 -10.28 -17.63 4.89
N LEU A 97 -10.12 -16.89 3.79
CA LEU A 97 -8.88 -16.21 3.44
C LEU A 97 -8.57 -15.00 4.32
N ALA A 98 -9.59 -14.35 4.88
CA ALA A 98 -9.44 -13.20 5.77
C ALA A 98 -9.18 -13.60 7.23
N ALA A 99 -9.64 -14.77 7.65
CA ALA A 99 -9.57 -15.22 9.06
C ALA A 99 -8.15 -15.13 9.67
N PRO A 100 -7.05 -15.48 8.96
CA PRO A 100 -5.70 -15.37 9.51
C PRO A 100 -5.27 -13.93 9.85
N TYR A 101 -5.96 -12.91 9.36
CA TYR A 101 -5.60 -11.50 9.52
C TYR A 101 -6.52 -10.71 10.44
N VAL A 102 -7.59 -11.35 10.94
CA VAL A 102 -8.50 -10.72 11.88
C VAL A 102 -7.85 -10.58 13.24
N TRP A 103 -7.89 -9.39 13.80
CA TRP A 103 -7.36 -9.16 15.15
C TRP A 103 -8.39 -9.57 16.20
N ASP A 104 -7.91 -10.16 17.25
CA ASP A 104 -8.66 -10.39 18.48
C ASP A 104 -8.39 -9.29 19.52
N SER A 105 -8.91 -9.44 20.72
CA SER A 105 -8.70 -8.49 21.83
C SER A 105 -7.24 -8.41 22.29
N GLY A 106 -6.38 -9.31 21.85
CA GLY A 106 -4.95 -9.34 22.20
C GLY A 106 -4.06 -8.59 21.20
N GLY A 107 -4.60 -8.15 20.08
CA GLY A 107 -3.85 -7.44 19.03
C GLY A 107 -3.67 -8.23 17.73
N PRO A 108 -2.55 -8.02 17.00
CA PRO A 108 -2.27 -8.70 15.75
C PRO A 108 -2.28 -10.22 15.86
N PRO A 109 -2.66 -10.95 14.80
CA PRO A 109 -2.61 -12.40 14.81
C PRO A 109 -1.18 -12.91 15.10
N PRO A 110 -1.03 -13.95 15.92
CA PRO A 110 0.28 -14.54 16.23
C PRO A 110 1.06 -14.89 14.97
N GLY A 111 2.34 -14.46 14.92
CA GLY A 111 3.22 -14.69 13.78
C GLY A 111 3.07 -13.71 12.62
N HIS A 112 2.07 -12.80 12.65
CA HIS A 112 1.83 -11.83 11.58
C HIS A 112 2.36 -10.42 11.87
N GLY A 113 3.00 -10.17 13.01
CA GLY A 113 3.47 -8.83 13.39
C GLY A 113 4.28 -8.12 12.32
N GLY A 114 5.22 -8.81 11.67
CA GLY A 114 6.05 -8.29 10.58
C GLY A 114 5.41 -8.38 9.18
N HIS A 115 4.17 -8.88 9.03
CA HIS A 115 3.46 -8.90 7.76
C HIS A 115 2.78 -7.56 7.49
N PRO A 116 2.51 -7.20 6.22
CA PRO A 116 1.70 -6.02 5.89
C PRO A 116 0.34 -6.08 6.59
N VAL A 117 -0.09 -4.97 7.18
CA VAL A 117 -1.45 -4.86 7.69
C VAL A 117 -2.44 -4.89 6.53
N VAL A 118 -3.48 -5.70 6.68
CA VAL A 118 -4.56 -5.86 5.71
C VAL A 118 -5.92 -5.75 6.40
N LEU A 119 -7.02 -5.92 5.67
CA LEU A 119 -8.38 -5.70 6.16
C LEU A 119 -8.61 -4.25 6.60
N ILE A 120 -7.92 -3.31 5.97
CA ILE A 120 -8.05 -1.87 6.19
C ILE A 120 -8.64 -1.20 4.94
N ARG A 121 -9.42 -0.18 5.13
CA ARG A 121 -10.00 0.67 4.08
C ARG A 121 -9.08 1.84 3.78
N TYR A 122 -9.38 2.56 2.71
CA TYR A 122 -8.69 3.81 2.41
C TYR A 122 -8.74 4.81 3.59
N GLY A 123 -9.91 4.98 4.22
CA GLY A 123 -10.08 5.85 5.38
C GLY A 123 -9.25 5.43 6.60
N ASP A 124 -9.05 4.13 6.80
CA ASP A 124 -8.24 3.60 7.90
C ASP A 124 -6.75 3.90 7.68
N ALA A 125 -6.28 3.80 6.44
CA ALA A 125 -4.92 4.20 6.05
C ALA A 125 -4.69 5.71 6.25
N LEU A 126 -5.67 6.56 5.91
CA LEU A 126 -5.59 8.01 6.17
C LEU A 126 -5.56 8.32 7.67
N ALA A 127 -6.34 7.61 8.49
CA ALA A 127 -6.34 7.80 9.95
C ALA A 127 -4.96 7.46 10.54
N TYR A 128 -4.34 6.37 10.09
CA TYR A 128 -2.95 6.04 10.45
C TYR A 128 -1.96 7.14 10.04
N CYS A 129 -2.05 7.64 8.82
CA CYS A 129 -1.19 8.73 8.35
C CYS A 129 -1.35 10.01 9.19
N GLY A 130 -2.58 10.36 9.56
CA GLY A 130 -2.87 11.52 10.42
C GLY A 130 -2.24 11.38 11.81
N TRP A 131 -2.38 10.20 12.43
CA TRP A 131 -1.72 9.90 13.69
C TRP A 131 -0.19 9.97 13.57
N MET A 132 0.38 9.34 12.55
CA MET A 132 1.82 9.33 12.33
C MET A 132 2.37 10.74 12.06
N SER A 133 1.58 11.60 11.41
CA SER A 133 1.95 13.03 11.22
C SER A 133 2.11 13.74 12.55
N THR A 134 1.24 13.47 13.51
CA THR A 134 1.34 14.03 14.87
C THR A 134 2.57 13.50 15.61
N VAL A 135 2.81 12.18 15.50
CA VAL A 135 3.95 11.52 16.17
C VAL A 135 5.30 12.03 15.65
N LEU A 136 5.42 12.21 14.34
CA LEU A 136 6.68 12.63 13.70
C LEU A 136 6.84 14.16 13.61
N ALA A 137 5.80 14.95 13.92
CA ALA A 137 5.74 16.38 13.67
C ALA A 137 6.11 16.74 12.20
N ARG A 138 5.72 15.88 11.26
CA ARG A 138 5.94 15.99 9.81
C ARG A 138 4.66 15.62 9.08
N THR A 139 4.48 16.08 7.85
CA THR A 139 3.36 15.61 7.03
C THR A 139 3.58 14.17 6.60
N VAL A 140 2.71 13.27 7.06
CA VAL A 140 2.65 11.87 6.63
C VAL A 140 1.34 11.63 5.90
N ARG A 141 1.40 11.01 4.75
CA ARG A 141 0.25 10.73 3.89
C ARG A 141 0.46 9.47 3.05
N LEU A 142 -0.56 9.04 2.33
CA LEU A 142 -0.40 8.06 1.28
C LEU A 142 0.44 8.67 0.13
N PRO A 143 1.20 7.86 -0.62
CA PRO A 143 1.84 8.31 -1.86
C PRO A 143 0.78 8.73 -2.87
N THR A 144 1.09 9.70 -3.72
CA THR A 144 0.36 9.85 -4.97
C THR A 144 0.68 8.67 -5.90
N GLU A 145 -0.16 8.45 -6.91
CA GLU A 145 0.09 7.40 -7.90
C GLU A 145 1.44 7.59 -8.60
N ALA A 146 1.79 8.83 -8.93
CA ALA A 146 3.07 9.18 -9.54
C ALA A 146 4.27 8.95 -8.60
N GLU A 147 4.15 9.30 -7.33
CA GLU A 147 5.20 9.02 -6.33
C GLU A 147 5.40 7.52 -6.15
N TRP A 148 4.30 6.77 -6.05
CA TRP A 148 4.35 5.32 -5.93
C TRP A 148 5.03 4.68 -7.14
N GLU A 149 4.63 5.04 -8.37
CA GLU A 149 5.20 4.46 -9.59
C GLU A 149 6.68 4.82 -9.76
N LYS A 150 7.07 6.10 -9.52
CA LYS A 150 8.48 6.51 -9.52
C LYS A 150 9.32 5.68 -8.56
N ALA A 151 8.83 5.49 -7.34
CA ALA A 151 9.50 4.72 -6.32
C ALA A 151 9.57 3.22 -6.68
N ALA A 152 8.48 2.65 -7.21
CA ALA A 152 8.41 1.25 -7.64
C ALA A 152 9.39 0.93 -8.78
N ARG A 153 9.53 1.84 -9.75
CA ARG A 153 10.48 1.68 -10.87
C ARG A 153 11.95 1.68 -10.43
N GLY A 154 12.28 2.20 -9.24
CA GLY A 154 13.65 2.18 -8.73
C GLY A 154 14.67 2.92 -9.60
N GLY A 155 14.24 3.88 -10.45
CA GLY A 155 15.10 4.62 -11.37
C GLY A 155 15.34 3.92 -12.73
N ILE A 156 14.67 2.81 -12.99
CA ILE A 156 14.74 2.10 -14.29
C ILE A 156 13.57 2.57 -15.16
N GLU A 157 13.88 3.32 -16.22
CA GLU A 157 12.85 3.82 -17.15
C GLU A 157 12.40 2.74 -18.13
N GLY A 158 11.09 2.67 -18.40
CA GLY A 158 10.50 1.83 -19.44
C GLY A 158 10.32 0.35 -19.07
N GLU A 159 10.95 -0.11 -18.03
CA GLU A 159 10.86 -1.52 -17.61
C GLU A 159 9.50 -1.87 -16.97
N ARG A 160 9.10 -3.13 -17.10
CA ARG A 160 7.77 -3.59 -16.64
C ARG A 160 7.71 -3.75 -15.13
N PHE A 161 8.76 -4.33 -14.54
CA PHE A 161 8.80 -4.71 -13.13
C PHE A 161 9.88 -3.94 -12.36
N PRO A 162 9.84 -3.92 -11.02
CA PRO A 162 10.84 -3.24 -10.19
C PRO A 162 12.29 -3.76 -10.36
N TRP A 163 12.45 -4.92 -10.97
CA TRP A 163 13.74 -5.57 -11.28
C TRP A 163 14.08 -5.56 -12.76
N GLY A 164 13.33 -4.83 -13.60
CA GLY A 164 13.50 -4.82 -15.06
C GLY A 164 12.51 -5.76 -15.76
N ASP A 165 12.78 -6.08 -17.03
CA ASP A 165 11.97 -6.98 -17.86
C ASP A 165 12.28 -8.48 -17.67
N GLY A 166 13.08 -8.81 -16.65
CA GLY A 166 13.40 -10.20 -16.34
C GLY A 166 12.17 -11.06 -16.01
N GLU A 167 12.32 -12.37 -16.17
CA GLU A 167 11.25 -13.32 -15.90
C GLU A 167 10.68 -13.15 -14.49
N LEU A 168 9.36 -13.31 -14.40
CA LEU A 168 8.63 -13.32 -13.15
C LEU A 168 8.67 -14.74 -12.59
N ASP A 169 9.14 -14.87 -11.36
CA ASP A 169 9.13 -16.12 -10.61
C ASP A 169 8.90 -15.88 -9.11
N GLU A 170 8.66 -16.94 -8.36
CA GLU A 170 8.39 -16.87 -6.93
C GLU A 170 9.58 -16.42 -6.07
N SER A 171 10.79 -16.32 -6.63
CA SER A 171 11.96 -15.77 -5.94
C SER A 171 11.99 -14.23 -5.96
N ARG A 172 11.18 -13.62 -6.83
CA ARG A 172 11.13 -12.17 -7.06
C ARG A 172 10.10 -11.48 -6.19
N CYS A 173 8.93 -12.10 -6.04
CA CYS A 173 7.82 -11.51 -5.28
C CYS A 173 6.78 -12.56 -4.85
N ASN A 174 5.92 -12.18 -3.93
CA ASN A 174 4.81 -13.01 -3.47
C ASN A 174 3.56 -12.77 -4.32
N PHE A 175 3.28 -13.71 -5.23
CA PHE A 175 2.09 -13.70 -6.09
C PHE A 175 1.58 -15.12 -6.34
N LEU A 176 0.45 -15.29 -6.98
CA LEU A 176 -0.19 -16.59 -7.15
C LEU A 176 0.09 -17.19 -8.52
N MET A 177 1.19 -17.93 -8.68
CA MET A 177 1.48 -18.68 -9.92
C MET A 177 0.50 -19.80 -10.17
N GLU A 178 0.04 -20.47 -9.10
CA GLU A 178 -0.86 -21.63 -9.19
C GLU A 178 -2.15 -21.37 -8.41
N PRO A 179 -3.27 -21.04 -9.07
CA PRO A 179 -4.56 -20.75 -8.42
C PRO A 179 -5.07 -21.86 -7.48
N ALA A 180 -4.71 -23.12 -7.76
CA ALA A 180 -5.08 -24.26 -6.93
C ALA A 180 -4.47 -24.21 -5.51
N LEU A 181 -3.39 -23.44 -5.32
CA LEU A 181 -2.69 -23.33 -4.03
C LEU A 181 -3.12 -22.11 -3.20
N LYS A 182 -4.14 -21.37 -3.63
CA LYS A 182 -4.58 -20.11 -3.00
C LYS A 182 -4.84 -20.25 -1.49
N ALA A 183 -5.51 -21.29 -1.08
CA ALA A 183 -5.83 -21.52 0.34
C ALA A 183 -4.59 -21.81 1.23
N GLN A 184 -3.45 -22.17 0.62
CA GLN A 184 -2.21 -22.49 1.33
C GLN A 184 -1.23 -21.31 1.36
N ARG A 185 -1.60 -20.17 0.75
CA ARG A 185 -0.77 -18.97 0.64
C ARG A 185 -1.34 -17.85 1.48
N GLY A 186 -0.58 -16.80 1.62
CA GLY A 186 -0.93 -15.61 2.37
C GLY A 186 0.12 -14.53 2.17
N THR A 187 0.01 -13.44 2.90
CA THR A 187 1.06 -12.44 2.97
C THR A 187 2.36 -13.05 3.49
N ARG A 188 3.49 -12.45 3.15
CA ARG A 188 4.81 -12.74 3.71
C ARG A 188 5.26 -11.58 4.60
N PRO A 189 6.17 -11.83 5.56
CA PRO A 189 6.83 -10.74 6.27
C PRO A 189 7.42 -9.75 5.27
N THR A 190 7.30 -8.46 5.58
CA THR A 190 7.86 -7.40 4.72
C THR A 190 9.37 -7.57 4.58
N GLY A 191 9.91 -7.28 3.39
CA GLY A 191 11.34 -7.42 3.13
C GLY A 191 11.81 -8.85 2.91
N THR A 192 10.90 -9.80 2.64
CA THR A 192 11.26 -11.19 2.32
C THR A 192 12.01 -11.29 0.99
N TYR A 193 11.71 -10.45 0.04
CA TYR A 193 12.31 -10.44 -1.30
C TYR A 193 13.33 -9.32 -1.45
N SER A 194 14.10 -9.34 -2.55
CA SER A 194 15.10 -8.32 -2.82
C SER A 194 14.46 -6.95 -3.05
N ALA A 195 15.07 -5.91 -2.49
CA ALA A 195 14.66 -4.54 -2.73
C ALA A 195 14.97 -4.11 -4.17
N ASN A 196 14.21 -3.14 -4.69
CA ASN A 196 14.58 -2.43 -5.91
C ASN A 196 15.78 -1.49 -5.67
N ALA A 197 16.27 -0.81 -6.72
CA ALA A 197 17.45 0.03 -6.61
C ALA A 197 17.29 1.27 -5.70
N TYR A 198 16.06 1.67 -5.37
CA TYR A 198 15.80 2.69 -4.35
C TYR A 198 15.67 2.12 -2.94
N GLY A 199 15.85 0.81 -2.78
CA GLY A 199 15.78 0.13 -1.50
C GLY A 199 14.35 -0.09 -1.00
N LEU A 200 13.36 -0.15 -1.88
CA LEU A 200 11.98 -0.49 -1.56
C LEU A 200 11.74 -1.99 -1.74
N TYR A 201 11.09 -2.59 -0.77
CA TYR A 201 10.71 -4.00 -0.75
C TYR A 201 9.25 -4.17 -1.12
N ASP A 202 8.91 -5.32 -1.67
CA ASP A 202 7.55 -5.81 -1.91
C ASP A 202 6.67 -4.85 -2.73
N VAL A 203 7.26 -4.01 -3.58
CA VAL A 203 6.52 -3.10 -4.48
C VAL A 203 5.85 -3.84 -5.65
N ALA A 204 6.13 -5.12 -5.81
CA ALA A 204 5.39 -6.03 -6.66
C ALA A 204 4.98 -7.24 -5.84
N GLY A 205 3.68 -7.53 -5.79
CA GLY A 205 3.12 -8.63 -5.01
C GLY A 205 2.96 -8.33 -3.52
N ASN A 206 2.78 -9.35 -2.74
CA ASN A 206 2.46 -9.35 -1.31
C ASN A 206 1.10 -8.73 -1.01
N VAL A 207 0.97 -7.41 -1.05
CA VAL A 207 -0.32 -6.72 -0.92
C VAL A 207 -0.45 -5.60 -1.95
N TRP A 208 -1.66 -5.39 -2.46
CA TRP A 208 -2.02 -4.14 -3.11
C TRP A 208 -1.82 -2.98 -2.15
N GLU A 209 -1.44 -1.81 -2.65
CA GLU A 209 -1.16 -0.65 -1.82
C GLU A 209 -2.03 0.54 -2.22
N TRP A 210 -2.78 1.09 -1.25
CA TRP A 210 -3.53 2.32 -1.44
C TRP A 210 -2.63 3.49 -1.82
N VAL A 211 -3.02 4.24 -2.84
CA VAL A 211 -2.47 5.56 -3.16
C VAL A 211 -3.54 6.64 -2.99
N SER A 212 -3.13 7.91 -2.93
CA SER A 212 -4.04 9.03 -2.62
C SER A 212 -5.03 9.38 -3.74
N ASP A 213 -4.73 8.97 -4.97
CA ASP A 213 -5.42 9.43 -6.16
C ASP A 213 -6.81 8.81 -6.32
N TRP A 214 -7.75 9.58 -6.84
CA TRP A 214 -8.96 9.07 -7.42
C TRP A 214 -8.65 8.42 -8.78
N TYR A 215 -9.35 7.34 -9.10
CA TYR A 215 -9.22 6.69 -10.38
C TYR A 215 -10.00 7.44 -11.47
N ASN A 216 -9.36 7.64 -12.61
CA ASN A 216 -9.96 8.00 -13.88
C ASN A 216 -9.14 7.34 -14.99
N ALA A 217 -9.78 6.60 -15.88
CA ALA A 217 -9.10 5.85 -16.93
C ALA A 217 -8.35 6.75 -17.94
N ASP A 218 -8.85 7.96 -18.16
CA ASP A 218 -8.31 8.90 -19.15
C ASP A 218 -7.36 9.92 -18.53
N TYR A 219 -7.06 9.82 -17.20
CA TYR A 219 -6.31 10.86 -16.49
C TYR A 219 -4.91 11.07 -17.04
N TYR A 220 -4.21 10.05 -17.50
CA TYR A 220 -2.84 10.17 -18.02
C TYR A 220 -2.77 11.06 -19.25
N GLY A 221 -3.84 11.15 -20.06
CA GLY A 221 -3.93 12.06 -21.21
C GLY A 221 -4.02 13.54 -20.85
N VAL A 222 -4.37 13.86 -19.59
CA VAL A 222 -4.54 15.24 -19.08
C VAL A 222 -3.73 15.50 -17.80
N SER A 223 -2.90 14.55 -17.39
CA SER A 223 -2.09 14.62 -16.18
C SER A 223 -1.20 15.88 -16.18
N GLY A 224 -1.10 16.52 -15.02
CA GLY A 224 -0.13 17.59 -14.82
C GLY A 224 1.30 17.07 -14.93
N ALA A 225 2.18 17.85 -15.56
CA ALA A 225 3.58 17.49 -15.74
C ALA A 225 4.40 17.53 -14.44
N ARG A 226 3.89 18.13 -13.36
CA ARG A 226 4.61 18.29 -12.08
C ARG A 226 3.72 17.91 -10.92
N ASP A 227 4.22 16.99 -10.08
CA ASP A 227 3.61 16.54 -8.84
C ASP A 227 2.10 16.27 -8.97
N PRO A 228 1.66 15.45 -9.99
CA PRO A 228 0.25 15.21 -10.22
C PRO A 228 -0.39 14.52 -9.01
N GLN A 229 -1.63 14.92 -8.70
CA GLN A 229 -2.39 14.46 -7.52
C GLN A 229 -3.62 13.61 -7.92
N GLY A 230 -3.72 13.21 -9.19
CA GLY A 230 -4.92 12.59 -9.69
C GLY A 230 -6.08 13.58 -9.93
N PRO A 231 -7.25 13.08 -10.32
CA PRO A 231 -8.47 13.87 -10.40
C PRO A 231 -8.88 14.43 -9.02
N GLU A 232 -9.52 15.60 -8.99
CA GLU A 232 -10.01 16.21 -7.73
C GLU A 232 -11.09 15.36 -7.05
N THR A 233 -11.91 14.67 -7.83
CA THR A 233 -13.03 13.84 -7.35
C THR A 233 -13.12 12.54 -8.15
N GLY A 234 -13.76 11.53 -7.57
CA GLY A 234 -14.01 10.24 -8.21
C GLY A 234 -14.86 9.33 -7.34
N GLU A 235 -15.22 8.17 -7.87
CA GLU A 235 -15.95 7.13 -7.15
C GLU A 235 -15.04 6.00 -6.67
N MET A 236 -13.92 5.79 -7.36
CA MET A 236 -12.96 4.71 -7.12
C MET A 236 -11.60 5.30 -6.73
N ARG A 237 -10.92 4.62 -5.83
CA ARG A 237 -9.50 4.86 -5.49
C ARG A 237 -8.61 3.87 -6.23
N ILE A 238 -7.33 4.18 -6.27
CA ILE A 238 -6.33 3.33 -6.92
C ILE A 238 -5.57 2.52 -5.86
N VAL A 239 -5.33 1.24 -6.19
CA VAL A 239 -4.35 0.40 -5.51
C VAL A 239 -3.31 -0.09 -6.51
N ARG A 240 -2.07 -0.26 -6.08
CA ARG A 240 -0.92 -0.53 -6.94
C ARG A 240 -0.16 -1.77 -6.48
N GLY A 241 0.63 -2.36 -7.39
CA GLY A 241 1.67 -3.35 -7.10
C GLY A 241 1.26 -4.82 -7.20
N GLY A 242 -0.02 -5.12 -7.27
CA GLY A 242 -0.46 -6.53 -7.18
C GLY A 242 -0.38 -7.09 -5.77
N SER A 243 -0.70 -8.35 -5.60
CA SER A 243 -0.71 -9.00 -4.29
C SER A 243 -0.49 -10.51 -4.38
N TRP A 244 -0.42 -11.16 -3.23
CA TRP A 244 -0.28 -12.62 -3.12
C TRP A 244 -1.44 -13.42 -3.75
N VAL A 245 -2.56 -12.79 -4.08
CA VAL A 245 -3.69 -13.40 -4.81
C VAL A 245 -3.77 -13.01 -6.28
N SER A 246 -2.82 -12.23 -6.79
CA SER A 246 -2.78 -11.86 -8.20
C SER A 246 -2.41 -13.06 -9.05
N GLU A 247 -3.32 -13.46 -9.94
CA GLU A 247 -3.21 -14.63 -10.82
C GLU A 247 -2.65 -14.25 -12.21
N ASP A 248 -2.78 -12.97 -12.58
CA ASP A 248 -2.24 -12.42 -13.83
C ASP A 248 -0.94 -11.64 -13.54
N PRO A 249 0.19 -12.08 -14.09
CA PRO A 249 1.48 -11.39 -13.97
C PRO A 249 1.45 -9.91 -14.36
N SER A 250 0.54 -9.52 -15.26
CA SER A 250 0.40 -8.12 -15.67
C SER A 250 0.05 -7.18 -14.49
N MET A 251 -0.62 -7.69 -13.45
CA MET A 251 -0.99 -6.94 -12.25
C MET A 251 0.20 -6.51 -11.39
N LEU A 252 1.38 -7.13 -11.60
CA LEU A 252 2.61 -6.87 -10.85
C LEU A 252 3.50 -5.81 -11.51
N ARG A 253 3.10 -5.32 -12.70
CA ARG A 253 3.84 -4.29 -13.44
C ARG A 253 3.80 -2.95 -12.70
N CYS A 254 4.89 -2.20 -12.78
CA CYS A 254 4.99 -0.87 -12.17
C CYS A 254 3.89 0.08 -12.66
N ALA A 255 3.44 -0.04 -13.92
CA ALA A 255 2.42 0.82 -14.52
C ALA A 255 0.98 0.35 -14.26
N TYR A 256 0.76 -0.90 -13.80
CA TYR A 256 -0.60 -1.45 -13.65
C TYR A 256 -1.41 -0.65 -12.61
N ARG A 257 -2.62 -0.27 -13.02
CA ARG A 257 -3.58 0.49 -12.21
C ARG A 257 -4.77 -0.40 -11.87
N HIS A 258 -5.16 -0.44 -10.59
CA HIS A 258 -6.35 -1.17 -10.18
C HIS A 258 -7.28 -0.27 -9.37
N GLU A 259 -8.51 -0.16 -9.84
CA GLU A 259 -9.54 0.66 -9.23
C GLU A 259 -10.38 -0.15 -8.23
N VAL A 260 -10.63 0.41 -7.05
CA VAL A 260 -11.48 -0.18 -6.02
C VAL A 260 -12.29 0.91 -5.29
N PRO A 261 -13.52 0.61 -4.83
CA PRO A 261 -14.24 1.52 -3.96
C PRO A 261 -13.45 1.86 -2.69
N PRO A 262 -13.50 3.11 -2.18
CA PRO A 262 -12.73 3.51 -0.99
C PRO A 262 -13.10 2.74 0.29
N ASP A 263 -14.31 2.21 0.36
CA ASP A 263 -14.80 1.39 1.47
C ASP A 263 -14.40 -0.10 1.36
N THR A 264 -13.68 -0.46 0.30
CA THR A 264 -13.16 -1.83 0.12
C THR A 264 -12.12 -2.12 1.17
N TYR A 265 -12.21 -3.30 1.78
CA TYR A 265 -11.16 -3.90 2.57
C TYR A 265 -10.98 -5.35 2.15
N ALA A 266 -9.76 -5.82 2.11
CA ALA A 266 -9.45 -7.18 1.69
C ALA A 266 -8.23 -7.72 2.45
N TYR A 267 -8.11 -9.02 2.47
CA TYR A 267 -6.95 -9.74 3.01
C TYR A 267 -5.68 -9.60 2.15
N SER A 268 -5.77 -8.77 1.10
CA SER A 268 -4.70 -8.55 0.12
C SER A 268 -4.46 -7.06 -0.20
N ILE A 269 -5.06 -6.14 0.56
CA ILE A 269 -4.87 -4.69 0.39
C ILE A 269 -4.29 -4.11 1.68
N GLY A 270 -3.15 -3.46 1.57
CA GLY A 270 -2.46 -2.70 2.60
C GLY A 270 -2.09 -1.30 2.10
N PHE A 271 -1.03 -0.71 2.64
CA PHE A 271 -0.54 0.60 2.22
C PHE A 271 0.89 0.85 2.69
N ARG A 272 1.58 1.78 2.03
CA ARG A 272 2.81 2.40 2.55
C ARG A 272 2.62 3.89 2.71
N ILE A 273 3.50 4.54 3.47
CA ILE A 273 3.42 5.96 3.77
C ILE A 273 4.47 6.76 3.01
N VAL A 274 4.16 8.03 2.78
CA VAL A 274 5.11 9.08 2.36
C VAL A 274 5.22 10.10 3.48
N CYS A 275 6.45 10.53 3.76
CA CYS A 275 6.75 11.66 4.62
C CYS A 275 7.32 12.79 3.77
N VAL A 276 6.73 13.97 3.87
CA VAL A 276 7.28 15.18 3.23
C VAL A 276 7.96 16.05 4.28
N PRO A 277 8.99 16.80 3.88
CA PRO A 277 9.71 17.71 4.79
C PRO A 277 8.81 18.68 5.54
#